data_6e8db3d47cfe80b190df279767b2ec99
#
_entry.id   6e8db3d47cfe80b190df279767b2ec99
#
_cell.length_a   1.000
_cell.length_b   1.000
_cell.length_c   1.000
_cell.angle_alpha   90.00
_cell.angle_beta   90.00
_cell.angle_gamma   90.00
#
_symmetry.space_group_name_H-M   'P 1'
#
loop_
_entity.id
_entity.type
_entity.pdbx_description
1 polymer ?
#
loop_
_entity_poly.entity_id
_entity_poly.type
_entity_poly.pdbx_seq_one_letter_code
_entity_poly.pdbx_strand_id
1 'polypeptide(L)'
;MSQYQPPPYQPPAYQPPRTPYPYQQQPVVQVNYYQTPQRSSGVAALLEVLPGFFFQTFGIGHIYAGNVGVGLLFMFGYWFIQFINLLLCMLIIGFITLPLTFILAMVIAPITASNAAERANRAAGYR
;
A
#
# COMPACT_ATOMS: atom_id res chain seq x y z
N MET A 1 -53.82 66.95 44.23
CA MET A 1 -52.58 66.74 43.43
C MET A 1 -51.81 65.62 44.08
N SER A 2 -51.89 64.45 43.49
CA SER A 2 -51.15 63.23 44.02
C SER A 2 -49.73 63.31 43.53
N GLN A 3 -48.77 63.40 44.45
CA GLN A 3 -47.33 63.39 44.12
C GLN A 3 -46.92 61.95 43.79
N TYR A 4 -46.58 61.72 42.52
CA TYR A 4 -45.98 60.48 42.08
C TYR A 4 -44.51 60.39 42.59
N GLN A 5 -44.22 59.50 43.57
CA GLN A 5 -42.86 59.16 43.96
C GLN A 5 -42.39 58.00 43.07
N PRO A 6 -41.31 58.18 42.30
CA PRO A 6 -40.74 57.05 41.55
C PRO A 6 -40.16 56.02 42.53
N PRO A 7 -40.20 54.70 42.16
CA PRO A 7 -39.64 53.63 43.00
C PRO A 7 -38.13 53.80 43.20
N PRO A 8 -37.60 53.46 44.36
CA PRO A 8 -36.18 53.55 44.63
C PRO A 8 -35.35 52.72 43.66
N TYR A 9 -34.26 53.34 43.16
CA TYR A 9 -33.32 52.70 42.25
C TYR A 9 -32.65 51.49 42.95
N GLN A 10 -32.91 50.26 42.44
CA GLN A 10 -32.17 49.06 42.88
C GLN A 10 -30.99 48.87 41.93
N PRO A 11 -29.74 48.89 42.44
CA PRO A 11 -28.58 48.59 41.61
C PRO A 11 -28.67 47.14 41.06
N PRO A 12 -28.16 46.87 39.86
CA PRO A 12 -28.16 45.53 39.27
C PRO A 12 -27.47 44.53 40.21
N ALA A 13 -28.10 43.40 40.45
CA ALA A 13 -27.55 42.36 41.28
C ALA A 13 -26.19 41.90 40.72
N TYR A 14 -25.13 41.93 41.53
CA TYR A 14 -23.79 41.47 41.17
C TYR A 14 -23.88 39.99 40.80
N GLN A 15 -23.67 39.66 39.51
CA GLN A 15 -23.50 38.29 39.07
C GLN A 15 -22.00 37.94 39.22
N PRO A 16 -21.65 36.96 40.04
CA PRO A 16 -20.26 36.52 40.16
C PRO A 16 -19.78 35.97 38.78
N PRO A 17 -18.49 36.14 38.44
CA PRO A 17 -17.93 35.60 37.22
C PRO A 17 -18.26 34.10 37.09
N ARG A 18 -18.84 33.71 35.96
CA ARG A 18 -19.10 32.29 35.71
C ARG A 18 -17.74 31.59 35.67
N THR A 19 -17.53 30.64 36.58
CA THR A 19 -16.37 29.78 36.54
C THR A 19 -16.31 29.11 35.18
N PRO A 20 -15.18 29.15 34.45
CA PRO A 20 -15.03 28.41 33.20
C PRO A 20 -15.37 26.95 33.46
N TYR A 21 -16.31 26.41 32.72
CA TYR A 21 -16.58 24.96 32.75
C TYR A 21 -15.28 24.23 32.52
N PRO A 22 -14.91 23.21 33.33
CA PRO A 22 -13.76 22.39 33.06
C PRO A 22 -13.96 21.83 31.64
N TYR A 23 -13.00 22.15 30.75
CA TYR A 23 -12.96 21.54 29.42
C TYR A 23 -12.99 20.03 29.62
N GLN A 24 -14.11 19.39 29.32
CA GLN A 24 -14.14 17.96 29.18
C GLN A 24 -13.15 17.64 28.06
N GLN A 25 -11.98 17.12 28.43
CA GLN A 25 -11.06 16.55 27.46
C GLN A 25 -11.83 15.47 26.72
N GLN A 26 -12.21 15.78 25.47
CA GLN A 26 -12.76 14.78 24.60
C GLN A 26 -11.74 13.62 24.57
N PRO A 27 -12.19 12.37 24.77
CA PRO A 27 -11.28 11.24 24.68
C PRO A 27 -10.59 11.33 23.32
N VAL A 28 -9.27 11.48 23.33
CA VAL A 28 -8.45 11.43 22.12
C VAL A 28 -8.62 10.01 21.59
N VAL A 29 -9.51 9.84 20.63
CA VAL A 29 -9.62 8.59 19.90
C VAL A 29 -8.28 8.42 19.20
N GLN A 30 -7.40 7.62 19.78
CA GLN A 30 -6.19 7.19 19.11
C GLN A 30 -6.65 6.33 17.92
N VAL A 31 -6.76 6.97 16.76
CA VAL A 31 -6.91 6.26 15.50
C VAL A 31 -5.59 5.53 15.30
N ASN A 32 -5.56 4.24 15.68
CA ASN A 32 -4.48 3.35 15.32
C ASN A 32 -4.50 3.26 13.78
N TYR A 33 -3.74 4.13 13.13
CA TYR A 33 -3.42 3.94 11.73
C TYR A 33 -2.56 2.67 11.67
N TYR A 34 -3.15 1.57 11.26
CA TYR A 34 -2.39 0.41 10.84
C TYR A 34 -1.54 0.86 9.65
N GLN A 35 -0.32 1.30 9.94
CA GLN A 35 0.64 1.56 8.89
C GLN A 35 0.89 0.23 8.20
N THR A 36 0.48 0.13 6.95
CA THR A 36 0.86 -1.02 6.13
C THR A 36 2.37 -1.14 6.14
N PRO A 37 2.95 -2.28 6.54
CA PRO A 37 4.39 -2.38 6.68
C PRO A 37 5.10 -2.02 5.38
N GLN A 38 6.19 -1.27 5.49
CA GLN A 38 7.00 -0.88 4.35
C GLN A 38 7.51 -2.13 3.61
N ARG A 39 7.32 -2.16 2.31
CA ARG A 39 7.74 -3.27 1.47
C ARG A 39 9.15 -3.04 0.95
N SER A 40 10.03 -4.00 1.18
CA SER A 40 11.40 -3.93 0.66
C SER A 40 11.43 -4.26 -0.83
N SER A 41 11.97 -3.34 -1.65
CA SER A 41 12.18 -3.58 -3.08
C SER A 41 13.17 -4.72 -3.33
N GLY A 42 14.20 -4.85 -2.49
CA GLY A 42 15.16 -5.95 -2.55
C GLY A 42 14.51 -7.31 -2.26
N VAL A 43 13.62 -7.39 -1.25
CA VAL A 43 12.88 -8.62 -0.95
C VAL A 43 11.95 -8.98 -2.10
N ALA A 44 11.27 -7.99 -2.70
CA ALA A 44 10.43 -8.22 -3.86
C ALA A 44 11.21 -8.80 -5.05
N ALA A 45 12.40 -8.26 -5.32
CA ALA A 45 13.29 -8.78 -6.36
C ALA A 45 13.78 -10.21 -6.05
N LEU A 46 14.19 -10.49 -4.81
CA LEU A 46 14.62 -11.83 -4.39
C LEU A 46 13.51 -12.87 -4.52
N LEU A 47 12.26 -12.50 -4.20
CA LEU A 47 11.09 -13.35 -4.36
C LEU A 47 10.72 -13.64 -5.83
N GLU A 48 11.30 -12.91 -6.77
CA GLU A 48 11.24 -13.25 -8.20
C GLU A 48 12.41 -14.13 -8.61
N VAL A 49 13.64 -13.76 -8.20
CA VAL A 49 14.86 -14.43 -8.63
C VAL A 49 14.93 -15.88 -8.11
N LEU A 50 14.69 -16.09 -6.81
CA LEU A 50 14.86 -17.42 -6.21
C LEU A 50 13.85 -18.44 -6.75
N PRO A 51 12.52 -18.18 -6.72
CA PRO A 51 11.57 -19.13 -7.30
C PRO A 51 11.71 -19.22 -8.81
N GLY A 52 12.05 -18.12 -9.50
CA GLY A 52 12.30 -18.10 -10.94
C GLY A 52 13.44 -19.03 -11.33
N PHE A 53 14.54 -19.01 -10.57
CA PHE A 53 15.71 -19.84 -10.83
C PHE A 53 15.46 -21.33 -10.53
N PHE A 54 14.88 -21.64 -9.35
CA PHE A 54 14.74 -23.04 -8.92
C PHE A 54 13.48 -23.73 -9.48
N PHE A 55 12.38 -22.98 -9.62
CA PHE A 55 11.07 -23.54 -9.97
C PHE A 55 10.50 -22.97 -11.27
N GLN A 56 11.25 -22.10 -11.94
CA GLN A 56 10.77 -21.37 -13.13
C GLN A 56 9.42 -20.68 -12.88
N THR A 57 9.25 -20.11 -11.68
CA THR A 57 7.99 -19.47 -11.27
C THR A 57 8.27 -18.00 -10.96
N PHE A 58 7.68 -17.11 -11.75
CA PHE A 58 7.76 -15.65 -11.59
C PHE A 58 6.43 -15.10 -11.09
N GLY A 59 6.44 -13.90 -10.51
CA GLY A 59 5.23 -13.21 -10.04
C GLY A 59 5.09 -13.14 -8.52
N ILE A 60 5.87 -13.90 -7.74
CA ILE A 60 5.77 -13.93 -6.27
C ILE A 60 6.17 -12.58 -5.66
N GLY A 61 7.20 -11.92 -6.20
CA GLY A 61 7.62 -10.59 -5.79
C GLY A 61 6.56 -9.51 -6.04
N HIS A 62 5.80 -9.63 -7.14
CA HIS A 62 4.66 -8.75 -7.40
C HIS A 62 3.51 -8.98 -6.42
N ILE A 63 3.24 -10.24 -6.03
CA ILE A 63 2.26 -10.57 -4.99
C ILE A 63 2.69 -9.98 -3.65
N TYR A 64 3.95 -10.12 -3.28
CA TYR A 64 4.53 -9.47 -2.09
C TYR A 64 4.38 -7.94 -2.15
N ALA A 65 4.61 -7.33 -3.31
CA ALA A 65 4.40 -5.90 -3.52
C ALA A 65 2.91 -5.48 -3.46
N GLY A 66 1.97 -6.44 -3.30
CA GLY A 66 0.52 -6.20 -3.25
C GLY A 66 -0.14 -6.08 -4.62
N ASN A 67 0.61 -6.33 -5.69
CA ASN A 67 0.10 -6.31 -7.05
C ASN A 67 -0.22 -7.74 -7.51
N VAL A 68 -1.21 -8.35 -6.85
CA VAL A 68 -1.57 -9.77 -7.03
C VAL A 68 -1.93 -10.08 -8.46
N GLY A 69 -2.71 -9.22 -9.14
CA GLY A 69 -3.12 -9.43 -10.53
C GLY A 69 -1.93 -9.53 -11.49
N VAL A 70 -0.95 -8.63 -11.34
CA VAL A 70 0.28 -8.66 -12.15
C VAL A 70 1.14 -9.86 -11.79
N GLY A 71 1.22 -10.24 -10.50
CA GLY A 71 1.95 -11.43 -10.07
C GLY A 71 1.39 -12.71 -10.69
N LEU A 72 0.08 -12.88 -10.68
CA LEU A 72 -0.58 -14.01 -11.34
C LEU A 72 -0.39 -13.99 -12.86
N LEU A 73 -0.43 -12.80 -13.48
CA LEU A 73 -0.17 -12.66 -14.91
C LEU A 73 1.25 -13.10 -15.27
N PHE A 74 2.25 -12.72 -14.49
CA PHE A 74 3.63 -13.18 -14.68
C PHE A 74 3.74 -14.70 -14.51
N MET A 75 3.13 -15.27 -13.49
CA MET A 75 3.19 -16.69 -13.18
C MET A 75 2.56 -17.54 -14.30
N PHE A 76 1.31 -17.29 -14.62
CA PHE A 76 0.59 -18.05 -15.63
C PHE A 76 1.05 -17.70 -17.06
N GLY A 77 1.34 -16.41 -17.31
CA GLY A 77 1.84 -15.95 -18.61
C GLY A 77 3.19 -16.57 -18.96
N TYR A 78 4.11 -16.62 -18.00
CA TYR A 78 5.40 -17.27 -18.20
C TYR A 78 5.25 -18.77 -18.48
N TRP A 79 4.46 -19.49 -17.70
CA TRP A 79 4.23 -20.91 -17.91
C TRP A 79 3.58 -21.20 -19.27
N PHE A 80 2.66 -20.36 -19.69
CA PHE A 80 2.04 -20.46 -21.02
C PHE A 80 3.07 -20.28 -22.14
N ILE A 81 3.95 -19.27 -22.02
CA ILE A 81 5.04 -19.05 -22.98
C ILE A 81 6.01 -20.24 -22.99
N GLN A 82 6.35 -20.79 -21.83
CA GLN A 82 7.24 -21.96 -21.77
C GLN A 82 6.60 -23.21 -22.35
N PHE A 83 5.30 -23.40 -22.20
CA PHE A 83 4.56 -24.47 -22.87
C PHE A 83 4.65 -24.34 -24.39
N ILE A 84 4.46 -23.15 -24.94
CA ILE A 84 4.63 -22.89 -26.38
C ILE A 84 6.07 -23.16 -26.82
N ASN A 85 7.06 -22.70 -26.06
CA ASN A 85 8.47 -22.96 -26.35
C ASN A 85 8.79 -24.46 -26.39
N LEU A 86 8.20 -25.23 -25.48
CA LEU A 86 8.35 -26.68 -25.47
C LEU A 86 7.80 -27.32 -26.74
N LEU A 87 6.65 -26.85 -27.23
CA LEU A 87 6.11 -27.32 -28.55
C LEU A 87 7.03 -26.90 -29.70
N LEU A 88 7.60 -25.68 -29.64
CA LEU A 88 8.55 -25.19 -30.65
C LEU A 88 9.90 -25.94 -30.62
N CYS A 89 10.23 -26.68 -29.56
CA CYS A 89 11.39 -27.57 -29.54
C CYS A 89 11.28 -28.69 -30.59
N MET A 90 10.08 -29.11 -30.95
CA MET A 90 9.87 -30.06 -32.06
C MET A 90 10.30 -29.48 -33.42
N LEU A 91 10.36 -28.16 -33.52
CA LEU A 91 10.80 -27.43 -34.72
C LEU A 91 12.25 -26.89 -34.58
N ILE A 92 13.01 -27.35 -33.59
CA ILE A 92 14.37 -26.90 -33.25
C ILE A 92 14.42 -25.46 -32.74
N ILE A 93 13.52 -24.59 -33.14
CA ILE A 93 13.44 -23.16 -32.75
C ILE A 93 13.30 -23.01 -31.23
N GLY A 94 12.58 -23.91 -30.59
CA GLY A 94 12.36 -23.89 -29.12
C GLY A 94 13.64 -24.00 -28.33
N PHE A 95 14.69 -24.65 -28.81
CA PHE A 95 15.98 -24.74 -28.14
C PHE A 95 16.69 -23.40 -28.00
N ILE A 96 16.36 -22.44 -28.86
CA ILE A 96 16.89 -21.07 -28.78
C ILE A 96 15.93 -20.17 -27.99
N THR A 97 14.62 -20.28 -28.23
CA THR A 97 13.63 -19.39 -27.63
C THR A 97 13.39 -19.68 -26.13
N LEU A 98 13.52 -20.94 -25.70
CA LEU A 98 13.32 -21.35 -24.32
C LEU A 98 14.36 -20.69 -23.36
N PRO A 99 15.70 -20.81 -23.58
CA PRO A 99 16.66 -20.11 -22.72
C PRO A 99 16.55 -18.59 -22.86
N LEU A 100 16.23 -18.06 -24.03
CA LEU A 100 16.08 -16.64 -24.23
C LEU A 100 14.92 -16.07 -23.41
N THR A 101 13.75 -16.69 -23.43
CA THR A 101 12.59 -16.27 -22.63
C THR A 101 12.85 -16.39 -21.13
N PHE A 102 13.60 -17.43 -20.70
CA PHE A 102 14.02 -17.58 -19.30
C PHE A 102 14.92 -16.43 -18.87
N ILE A 103 15.95 -16.09 -19.65
CA ILE A 103 16.86 -14.99 -19.35
C ILE A 103 16.11 -13.65 -19.29
N LEU A 104 15.21 -13.40 -20.23
CA LEU A 104 14.39 -12.18 -20.24
C LEU A 104 13.50 -12.10 -19.00
N ALA A 105 12.84 -13.19 -18.62
CA ALA A 105 12.02 -13.23 -17.41
C ALA A 105 12.85 -12.99 -16.15
N MET A 106 14.06 -13.59 -16.08
CA MET A 106 15.00 -13.44 -14.95
C MET A 106 15.49 -12.01 -14.76
N VAL A 107 15.50 -11.18 -15.82
CA VAL A 107 15.87 -9.77 -15.76
C VAL A 107 14.65 -8.89 -15.52
N ILE A 108 13.59 -9.09 -16.28
CA ILE A 108 12.43 -8.18 -16.27
C ILE A 108 11.60 -8.35 -14.99
N ALA A 109 11.33 -9.59 -14.55
CA ALA A 109 10.46 -9.83 -13.41
C ALA A 109 10.97 -9.22 -12.10
N PRO A 110 12.25 -9.38 -11.69
CA PRO A 110 12.73 -8.76 -10.45
C PRO A 110 12.78 -7.23 -10.52
N ILE A 111 13.10 -6.65 -11.70
CA ILE A 111 13.08 -5.18 -11.87
C ILE A 111 11.66 -4.64 -11.70
N THR A 112 10.69 -5.28 -12.33
CA THR A 112 9.29 -4.83 -12.26
C THR A 112 8.69 -5.05 -10.88
N ALA A 113 9.06 -6.13 -10.18
CA ALA A 113 8.63 -6.41 -8.81
C ALA A 113 9.19 -5.41 -7.80
N SER A 114 10.49 -5.07 -7.91
CA SER A 114 11.10 -4.04 -7.05
C SER A 114 10.44 -2.68 -7.25
N ASN A 115 10.20 -2.29 -8.50
CA ASN A 115 9.49 -1.06 -8.83
C ASN A 115 8.03 -1.06 -8.31
N ALA A 116 7.36 -2.23 -8.31
CA ALA A 116 6.02 -2.36 -7.75
C ALA A 116 6.02 -2.15 -6.23
N ALA A 117 7.01 -2.71 -5.50
CA ALA A 117 7.18 -2.49 -4.07
C ALA A 117 7.41 -1.02 -3.73
N GLU A 118 8.27 -0.33 -4.50
CA GLU A 118 8.50 1.11 -4.32
C GLU A 118 7.25 1.96 -4.58
N ARG A 119 6.49 1.63 -5.63
CA ARG A 119 5.21 2.32 -5.89
C ARG A 119 4.21 2.12 -4.76
N ALA A 120 4.12 0.90 -4.22
CA ALA A 120 3.26 0.59 -3.09
C ALA A 120 3.66 1.38 -1.84
N ASN A 121 4.98 1.50 -1.57
CA ASN A 121 5.50 2.29 -0.46
C ASN A 121 5.17 3.78 -0.63
N ARG A 122 5.39 4.34 -1.82
CA ARG A 122 5.04 5.75 -2.11
C ARG A 122 3.55 6.02 -1.94
N ALA A 123 2.69 5.09 -2.37
CA ALA A 123 1.24 5.20 -2.19
C ALA A 123 0.83 5.14 -0.71
N ALA A 124 1.61 4.44 0.12
CA ALA A 124 1.41 4.38 1.59
C ALA A 124 2.06 5.56 2.35
N GLY A 125 2.69 6.53 1.65
CA GLY A 125 3.31 7.72 2.26
C GLY A 125 4.74 7.52 2.76
N TYR A 126 5.38 6.40 2.47
CA TYR A 126 6.80 6.21 2.75
C TYR A 126 7.66 6.94 1.70
N ARG A 127 8.70 7.64 2.18
CA ARG A 127 9.69 8.35 1.34
C ARG A 127 11.03 7.64 1.36
#